data_477a0c060b851c2b323e615a4f03549f
#
_entry.id   477a0c060b851c2b323e615a4f03549f
#
_cell.length_a   1.000
_cell.length_b   1.000
_cell.length_c   1.000
_cell.angle_alpha   90.00
_cell.angle_beta   90.00
_cell.angle_gamma   90.00
#
_symmetry.space_group_name_H-M   'P 1'
#
loop_
_entity.id
_entity.type
_entity.pdbx_description
1 polymer ?
#
loop_
_entity_poly.entity_id
_entity_poly.type
_entity_poly.pdbx_seq_one_letter_code
_entity_poly.pdbx_strand_id
1 'polypeptide(L)'
;SLATFYDEVYLPQAASTVTFADMARIEILKGPQGTLFGRNAAAGVVNMVPNQPAADLEGFVSARLGNYDLTRFEGMINAPLTDDLFMRANIYTNERDGYIQNVSPGGDDVGAEDNQAARIAFLWNITGATNLQISYDYDKVDNAPRGSVGIGEFAYSDDPFSGKME
;
A
#
# COMPACT_ATOMS: atom_id res chain seq x y z
N SER A 1 20.21 6.28 2.35
CA SER A 1 18.74 6.25 2.52
C SER A 1 18.06 6.01 1.18
N LEU A 2 16.99 5.24 1.19
CA LEU A 2 16.09 5.04 0.07
C LEU A 2 14.92 6.03 0.23
N ALA A 3 14.60 6.79 -0.81
CA ALA A 3 13.46 7.70 -0.80
C ALA A 3 12.25 7.02 -1.44
N THR A 4 11.08 7.22 -0.85
CA THR A 4 9.81 6.70 -1.36
C THR A 4 8.90 7.86 -1.75
N PHE A 5 8.30 7.76 -2.92
CA PHE A 5 7.34 8.73 -3.46
C PHE A 5 6.05 8.02 -3.83
N TYR A 6 4.94 8.72 -3.65
CA TYR A 6 3.62 8.32 -4.11
C TYR A 6 2.98 9.49 -4.83
N ASP A 7 2.62 9.30 -6.10
CA ASP A 7 2.08 10.34 -6.98
C ASP A 7 2.93 11.64 -6.92
N GLU A 8 4.27 11.49 -7.05
CA GLU A 8 5.28 12.55 -6.96
C GLU A 8 5.47 13.20 -5.57
N VAL A 9 4.69 12.78 -4.57
CA VAL A 9 4.80 13.28 -3.19
C VAL A 9 5.76 12.41 -2.39
N TYR A 10 6.75 13.04 -1.74
CA TYR A 10 7.67 12.33 -0.86
C TYR A 10 6.97 11.76 0.37
N LEU A 11 7.14 10.47 0.60
CA LEU A 11 6.68 9.78 1.80
C LEU A 11 7.81 9.65 2.81
N PRO A 12 7.65 10.16 4.03
CA PRO A 12 8.63 9.90 5.10
C PRO A 12 8.68 8.39 5.41
N GLN A 13 9.82 7.92 5.92
CA GLN A 13 10.06 6.50 6.16
C GLN A 13 8.96 5.84 7.03
N ALA A 14 8.40 6.57 7.98
CA ALA A 14 7.31 6.10 8.83
C ALA A 14 5.97 5.90 8.07
N ALA A 15 5.81 6.56 6.92
CA ALA A 15 4.63 6.46 6.05
C ALA A 15 4.94 5.75 4.72
N SER A 16 6.08 5.06 4.60
CA SER A 16 6.49 4.37 3.37
C SER A 16 5.80 3.01 3.17
N THR A 17 5.05 2.55 4.15
CA THR A 17 4.18 1.38 4.02
C THR A 17 2.82 1.86 3.54
N VAL A 18 2.52 1.64 2.27
CA VAL A 18 1.24 2.01 1.65
C VAL A 18 0.62 0.78 1.01
N THR A 19 -0.69 0.80 0.93
CA THR A 19 -1.45 -0.24 0.24
C THR A 19 -1.36 -0.04 -1.27
N PHE A 20 -0.90 -1.06 -2.00
CA PHE A 20 -0.77 -1.02 -3.46
C PHE A 20 -2.11 -1.33 -4.13
N ALA A 21 -3.01 -0.34 -4.17
CA ALA A 21 -4.28 -0.45 -4.86
C ALA A 21 -4.28 0.43 -6.11
N ASP A 22 -4.79 -0.09 -7.23
CA ASP A 22 -4.97 0.61 -8.51
C ASP A 22 -3.72 1.37 -9.01
N MET A 23 -2.57 0.68 -9.01
CA MET A 23 -1.28 1.24 -9.44
C MET A 23 -1.10 1.11 -10.96
N ALA A 24 -0.68 2.20 -11.62
CA ALA A 24 -0.24 2.18 -12.99
C ALA A 24 1.14 1.51 -13.11
N ARG A 25 2.07 1.89 -12.22
CA ARG A 25 3.44 1.35 -12.22
C ARG A 25 4.17 1.66 -10.92
N ILE A 26 5.23 0.92 -10.67
CA ILE A 26 6.23 1.18 -9.64
C ILE A 26 7.58 1.33 -10.32
N GLU A 27 8.24 2.44 -10.11
CA GLU A 27 9.56 2.77 -10.66
C GLU A 27 10.62 2.62 -9.58
N ILE A 28 11.69 1.90 -9.85
CA ILE A 28 12.82 1.74 -8.94
C ILE A 28 14.07 2.29 -9.60
N LEU A 29 14.54 3.43 -9.09
CA LEU A 29 15.74 4.09 -9.55
C LEU A 29 16.90 3.73 -8.61
N LYS A 30 17.88 3.02 -9.13
CA LYS A 30 19.05 2.55 -8.36
C LYS A 30 20.15 3.61 -8.37
N GLY A 31 20.83 3.75 -7.25
CA GLY A 31 21.95 4.69 -7.09
C GLY A 31 21.49 6.10 -6.69
N PRO A 32 22.45 7.03 -6.48
CA PRO A 32 22.17 8.37 -6.01
C PRO A 32 21.28 9.17 -6.96
N GLN A 33 20.13 9.63 -6.48
CA GLN A 33 19.15 10.42 -7.22
C GLN A 33 18.93 11.81 -6.59
N GLY A 34 19.91 12.31 -5.83
CA GLY A 34 19.78 13.53 -5.03
C GLY A 34 19.48 14.80 -5.84
N THR A 35 19.86 14.86 -7.12
CA THR A 35 19.62 16.00 -7.99
C THR A 35 18.16 16.18 -8.39
N LEU A 36 17.41 15.08 -8.53
CA LEU A 36 16.02 15.07 -8.93
C LEU A 36 15.06 14.92 -7.74
N PHE A 37 15.45 14.07 -6.76
CA PHE A 37 14.58 13.64 -5.67
C PHE A 37 15.04 14.15 -4.29
N GLY A 38 16.08 14.98 -4.23
CA GLY A 38 16.54 15.63 -3.01
C GLY A 38 17.36 14.75 -2.09
N ARG A 39 17.58 15.23 -0.86
CA ARG A 39 18.60 14.73 0.08
C ARG A 39 18.43 13.27 0.56
N ASN A 40 17.27 12.70 0.47
CA ASN A 40 16.99 11.35 1.01
C ASN A 40 17.17 10.22 -0.02
N ALA A 41 17.55 10.54 -1.25
CA ALA A 41 17.66 9.62 -2.37
C ALA A 41 19.12 9.14 -2.62
N ALA A 42 19.92 8.97 -1.57
CA ALA A 42 21.33 8.60 -1.71
C ALA A 42 21.54 7.13 -2.17
N ALA A 43 20.63 6.21 -1.82
CA ALA A 43 20.72 4.81 -2.23
C ALA A 43 19.82 4.50 -3.44
N GLY A 44 18.80 5.33 -3.68
CA GLY A 44 17.84 5.16 -4.76
C GLY A 44 16.49 5.75 -4.41
N VAL A 45 15.52 5.54 -5.32
CA VAL A 45 14.14 6.00 -5.20
C VAL A 45 13.19 4.87 -5.57
N VAL A 46 12.12 4.74 -4.82
CA VAL A 46 10.91 3.99 -5.20
C VAL A 46 9.81 5.01 -5.46
N ASN A 47 9.33 5.07 -6.69
CA ASN A 47 8.24 5.95 -7.07
C ASN A 47 7.00 5.11 -7.44
N MET A 48 5.92 5.30 -6.72
CA MET A 48 4.65 4.62 -6.91
C MET A 48 3.70 5.56 -7.62
N VAL A 49 3.28 5.16 -8.82
CA VAL A 49 2.41 6.00 -9.66
C VAL A 49 1.05 5.33 -9.77
N PRO A 50 -0.01 5.91 -9.17
CA PRO A 50 -1.36 5.39 -9.30
C PRO A 50 -1.92 5.62 -10.71
N ASN A 51 -2.95 4.85 -11.07
CA ASN A 51 -3.69 5.11 -12.30
C ASN A 51 -4.40 6.45 -12.24
N GLN A 52 -4.38 7.14 -13.38
CA GLN A 52 -5.02 8.45 -13.54
C GLN A 52 -6.43 8.31 -14.13
N PRO A 53 -7.34 9.27 -13.87
CA PRO A 53 -8.62 9.32 -14.56
C PRO A 53 -8.45 9.38 -16.08
N ALA A 54 -9.32 8.67 -16.81
CA ALA A 54 -9.29 8.57 -18.27
C ALA A 54 -10.70 8.73 -18.87
N ALA A 55 -10.75 8.92 -20.20
CA ALA A 55 -12.01 9.12 -20.91
C ALA A 55 -12.88 7.85 -21.04
N ASP A 56 -12.32 6.68 -20.83
CA ASP A 56 -13.02 5.42 -20.97
C ASP A 56 -13.78 5.05 -19.68
N LEU A 57 -14.97 4.49 -19.82
CA LEU A 57 -15.68 3.92 -18.67
C LEU A 57 -15.13 2.54 -18.36
N GLU A 58 -14.50 2.39 -17.22
CA GLU A 58 -13.91 1.15 -16.72
C GLU A 58 -14.33 0.88 -15.29
N GLY A 59 -14.35 -0.39 -14.91
CA GLY A 59 -14.57 -0.75 -13.51
C GLY A 59 -14.42 -2.24 -13.27
N PHE A 60 -14.07 -2.57 -12.04
CA PHE A 60 -14.08 -3.94 -11.55
C PHE A 60 -14.43 -3.99 -10.07
N VAL A 61 -14.88 -5.17 -9.65
CA VAL A 61 -15.04 -5.55 -8.25
C VAL A 61 -14.42 -6.92 -8.07
N SER A 62 -13.62 -7.09 -7.04
CA SER A 62 -12.99 -8.36 -6.68
C SER A 62 -13.21 -8.63 -5.19
N ALA A 63 -13.58 -9.86 -4.86
CA ALA A 63 -13.65 -10.34 -3.49
C ALA A 63 -12.84 -11.63 -3.38
N ARG A 64 -12.04 -11.76 -2.33
CA ARG A 64 -11.23 -12.95 -2.06
C ARG A 64 -11.41 -13.37 -0.62
N LEU A 65 -11.70 -14.64 -0.43
CA LEU A 65 -11.76 -15.32 0.86
C LEU A 65 -10.65 -16.37 0.93
N GLY A 66 -10.06 -16.57 2.07
CA GLY A 66 -8.95 -17.51 2.23
C GLY A 66 -8.78 -18.01 3.66
N ASN A 67 -7.70 -18.72 3.90
CA ASN A 67 -7.35 -19.22 5.23
C ASN A 67 -7.02 -18.09 6.18
N TYR A 68 -7.14 -18.34 7.49
CA TYR A 68 -6.94 -17.35 8.56
C TYR A 68 -7.93 -16.17 8.45
N ASP A 69 -9.18 -16.49 8.15
CA ASP A 69 -10.29 -15.55 7.95
C ASP A 69 -9.95 -14.40 6.99
N LEU A 70 -9.05 -14.69 6.02
CA LEU A 70 -8.69 -13.74 4.99
C LEU A 70 -9.95 -13.27 4.26
N THR A 71 -10.22 -11.98 4.37
CA THR A 71 -11.24 -11.28 3.60
C THR A 71 -10.58 -10.09 2.90
N ARG A 72 -10.57 -10.11 1.56
CA ARG A 72 -10.08 -9.01 0.76
C ARG A 72 -11.16 -8.56 -0.20
N PHE A 73 -11.38 -7.26 -0.23
CA PHE A 73 -12.28 -6.62 -1.18
C PHE A 73 -11.53 -5.51 -1.91
N GLU A 74 -11.73 -5.44 -3.20
CA GLU A 74 -11.18 -4.40 -4.06
C GLU A 74 -12.21 -3.99 -5.10
N GLY A 75 -12.36 -2.70 -5.31
CA GLY A 75 -13.24 -2.14 -6.32
C GLY A 75 -12.65 -0.87 -6.92
N MET A 76 -12.85 -0.70 -8.21
CA MET A 76 -12.44 0.50 -8.93
C MET A 76 -13.49 0.88 -9.95
N ILE A 77 -13.68 2.17 -10.12
CA ILE A 77 -14.45 2.76 -11.20
C ILE A 77 -13.70 3.96 -11.80
N ASN A 78 -13.63 4.01 -13.10
CA ASN A 78 -13.19 5.17 -13.89
C ASN A 78 -14.35 5.61 -14.76
N ALA A 79 -14.73 6.87 -14.70
CA ALA A 79 -15.88 7.40 -15.42
C ALA A 79 -15.60 8.79 -16.01
N PRO A 80 -15.89 8.99 -17.30
CA PRO A 80 -16.01 10.34 -17.86
C PRO A 80 -17.29 10.98 -17.30
N LEU A 81 -17.14 12.09 -16.58
CA LEU A 81 -18.28 12.87 -16.07
C LEU A 81 -18.80 13.83 -17.12
N THR A 82 -17.87 14.39 -17.93
CA THR A 82 -18.13 15.19 -19.13
C THR A 82 -17.05 14.90 -20.17
N ASP A 83 -17.08 15.57 -21.32
CA ASP A 83 -16.06 15.41 -22.37
C ASP A 83 -14.66 15.85 -21.89
N ASP A 84 -14.59 16.71 -20.87
CA ASP A 84 -13.35 17.30 -20.37
C ASP A 84 -13.05 16.97 -18.90
N LEU A 85 -13.99 16.33 -18.17
CA LEU A 85 -13.85 16.00 -16.74
C LEU A 85 -13.97 14.49 -16.53
N PHE A 86 -12.93 13.91 -15.96
CA PHE A 86 -12.84 12.48 -15.69
C PHE A 86 -12.65 12.24 -14.20
N MET A 87 -13.21 11.13 -13.70
CA MET A 87 -13.11 10.69 -12.33
C MET A 87 -12.59 9.25 -12.29
N ARG A 88 -11.71 8.97 -11.33
CA ARG A 88 -11.31 7.61 -10.96
C ARG A 88 -11.39 7.45 -9.46
N ALA A 89 -12.05 6.38 -9.01
CA ALA A 89 -12.14 6.06 -7.59
C ALA A 89 -11.82 4.59 -7.38
N ASN A 90 -11.11 4.28 -6.30
CA ASN A 90 -10.88 2.91 -5.85
C ASN A 90 -11.06 2.78 -4.35
N ILE A 91 -11.35 1.55 -3.93
CA ILE A 91 -11.39 1.13 -2.53
C ILE A 91 -10.73 -0.23 -2.41
N TYR A 92 -10.00 -0.42 -1.34
CA TYR A 92 -9.33 -1.67 -1.01
C TYR A 92 -9.44 -1.94 0.48
N THR A 93 -9.78 -3.17 0.83
CA THR A 93 -9.71 -3.68 2.21
C THR A 93 -9.06 -5.05 2.21
N ASN A 94 -8.23 -5.34 3.20
CA ASN A 94 -7.62 -6.64 3.41
C ASN A 94 -7.51 -6.90 4.90
N GLU A 95 -8.26 -7.87 5.37
CA GLU A 95 -8.26 -8.33 6.74
C GLU A 95 -7.85 -9.79 6.77
N ARG A 96 -6.96 -10.15 7.67
CA ARG A 96 -6.51 -11.53 7.86
C ARG A 96 -6.02 -11.72 9.29
N ASP A 97 -6.45 -12.81 9.91
CA ASP A 97 -5.96 -13.24 11.22
C ASP A 97 -4.48 -13.63 11.18
N GLY A 98 -3.82 -13.51 12.34
CA GLY A 98 -2.45 -13.97 12.53
C GLY A 98 -2.32 -15.47 12.33
N TYR A 99 -1.22 -15.88 11.73
CA TYR A 99 -0.93 -17.30 11.47
C TYR A 99 0.12 -17.89 12.44
N ILE A 100 0.67 -17.07 13.33
CA ILE A 100 1.58 -17.47 14.39
C ILE A 100 0.94 -17.11 15.73
N GLN A 101 0.64 -18.13 16.53
CA GLN A 101 0.02 -17.92 17.82
C GLN A 101 0.98 -17.18 18.77
N ASN A 102 0.53 -16.07 19.32
CA ASN A 102 1.23 -15.36 20.38
C ASN A 102 0.83 -15.96 21.73
N VAL A 103 1.78 -16.55 22.44
CA VAL A 103 1.56 -17.17 23.76
C VAL A 103 1.69 -16.18 24.92
N SER A 104 2.09 -14.93 24.65
CA SER A 104 2.18 -13.88 25.66
C SER A 104 0.80 -13.38 26.05
N PRO A 105 0.51 -13.18 27.35
CA PRO A 105 -0.80 -12.70 27.78
C PRO A 105 -1.13 -11.32 27.18
N GLY A 106 -2.23 -11.23 26.43
CA GLY A 106 -2.75 -9.98 25.87
C GLY A 106 -2.06 -9.49 24.58
N GLY A 107 -1.24 -10.32 23.94
CA GLY A 107 -0.69 -10.04 22.62
C GLY A 107 -1.55 -10.59 21.49
N ASP A 108 -1.69 -9.83 20.41
CA ASP A 108 -2.34 -10.30 19.18
C ASP A 108 -1.47 -11.34 18.46
N ASP A 109 -2.11 -12.24 17.74
CA ASP A 109 -1.41 -13.23 16.92
C ASP A 109 -0.58 -12.53 15.83
N VAL A 110 0.62 -13.09 15.59
CA VAL A 110 1.59 -12.47 14.70
C VAL A 110 1.25 -12.75 13.24
N GLY A 111 1.42 -11.72 12.41
CA GLY A 111 1.12 -11.78 10.98
C GLY A 111 -0.34 -11.46 10.64
N ALA A 112 -1.12 -10.93 11.60
CA ALA A 112 -2.41 -10.34 11.31
C ALA A 112 -2.24 -9.09 10.44
N GLU A 113 -3.20 -8.87 9.56
CA GLU A 113 -3.24 -7.73 8.64
C GLU A 113 -4.63 -7.08 8.69
N ASP A 114 -4.69 -5.76 8.87
CA ASP A 114 -5.87 -4.92 8.67
C ASP A 114 -5.45 -3.69 7.86
N ASN A 115 -5.62 -3.77 6.55
CA ASN A 115 -5.23 -2.73 5.62
C ASN A 115 -6.45 -2.20 4.90
N GLN A 116 -6.56 -0.88 4.84
CA GLN A 116 -7.66 -0.19 4.16
C GLN A 116 -7.08 0.96 3.34
N ALA A 117 -7.50 1.08 2.10
CA ALA A 117 -7.13 2.18 1.24
C ALA A 117 -8.32 2.65 0.41
N ALA A 118 -8.36 3.94 0.14
CA ALA A 118 -9.29 4.53 -0.79
C ALA A 118 -8.64 5.72 -1.48
N ARG A 119 -8.90 5.87 -2.76
CA ARG A 119 -8.49 7.03 -3.55
C ARG A 119 -9.66 7.53 -4.37
N ILE A 120 -9.78 8.84 -4.50
CA ILE A 120 -10.60 9.49 -5.51
C ILE A 120 -9.77 10.56 -6.21
N ALA A 121 -9.77 10.54 -7.53
CA ALA A 121 -9.04 11.50 -8.35
C ALA A 121 -9.95 12.07 -9.43
N PHE A 122 -9.74 13.34 -9.74
CA PHE A 122 -10.39 14.06 -10.82
C PHE A 122 -9.33 14.65 -11.73
N LEU A 123 -9.55 14.54 -13.02
CA LEU A 123 -8.75 15.20 -14.06
C LEU A 123 -9.68 16.07 -14.90
N TRP A 124 -9.43 17.36 -14.91
CA TRP A 124 -10.17 18.33 -15.70
C TRP A 124 -9.28 19.00 -16.77
N ASN A 125 -9.61 18.77 -18.00
CA ASN A 125 -8.97 19.42 -19.15
C ASN A 125 -9.63 20.78 -19.39
N ILE A 126 -9.09 21.83 -18.75
CA ILE A 126 -9.66 23.21 -18.83
C ILE A 126 -9.51 23.77 -20.23
N THR A 127 -8.37 23.53 -20.88
CA THR A 127 -8.10 23.89 -22.28
C THR A 127 -7.24 22.80 -22.92
N GLY A 128 -7.03 22.84 -24.21
CA GLY A 128 -6.13 21.93 -24.90
C GLY A 128 -4.65 21.95 -24.44
N ALA A 129 -4.27 22.93 -23.61
CA ALA A 129 -2.92 23.07 -23.07
C ALA A 129 -2.85 23.12 -21.55
N THR A 130 -4.00 23.09 -20.86
CA THR A 130 -4.05 23.21 -19.39
C THR A 130 -4.98 22.15 -18.81
N ASN A 131 -4.47 21.36 -17.89
CA ASN A 131 -5.27 20.44 -17.09
C ASN A 131 -5.10 20.73 -15.59
N LEU A 132 -6.09 20.34 -14.81
CA LEU A 132 -6.09 20.35 -13.37
C LEU A 132 -6.37 18.95 -12.87
N GLN A 133 -5.48 18.43 -12.04
CA GLN A 133 -5.67 17.17 -11.36
C GLN A 133 -5.81 17.41 -9.86
N ILE A 134 -6.81 16.79 -9.24
CA ILE A 134 -7.03 16.80 -7.79
C ILE A 134 -7.24 15.37 -7.37
N SER A 135 -6.54 14.94 -6.32
CA SER A 135 -6.74 13.63 -5.71
C SER A 135 -6.84 13.73 -4.19
N TYR A 136 -7.55 12.78 -3.62
CA TYR A 136 -7.60 12.53 -2.18
C TYR A 136 -7.31 11.05 -1.95
N ASP A 137 -6.33 10.79 -1.10
CA ASP A 137 -5.86 9.46 -0.76
C ASP A 137 -6.05 9.21 0.73
N TYR A 138 -6.61 8.06 1.07
CA TYR A 138 -6.71 7.53 2.43
C TYR A 138 -6.02 6.17 2.47
N ASP A 139 -5.14 5.96 3.44
CA ASP A 139 -4.46 4.69 3.67
C ASP A 139 -4.35 4.43 5.18
N LYS A 140 -4.80 3.25 5.60
CA LYS A 140 -4.61 2.72 6.95
C LYS A 140 -3.93 1.38 6.83
N VAL A 141 -2.76 1.24 7.42
CA VAL A 141 -2.02 -0.01 7.52
C VAL A 141 -1.85 -0.35 8.99
N ASP A 142 -2.52 -1.40 9.43
CA ASP A 142 -2.44 -1.93 10.78
C ASP A 142 -2.07 -3.41 10.69
N ASN A 143 -0.78 -3.66 10.70
CA ASN A 143 -0.23 -5.01 10.59
C ASN A 143 0.46 -5.38 11.89
N ALA A 144 0.11 -6.53 12.44
CA ALA A 144 0.84 -7.08 13.57
C ALA A 144 2.34 -7.24 13.23
N PRO A 145 3.23 -6.98 14.18
CA PRO A 145 4.67 -7.11 13.96
C PRO A 145 5.01 -8.49 13.39
N ARG A 146 6.00 -8.56 12.52
CA ARG A 146 6.55 -9.84 12.09
C ARG A 146 7.28 -10.45 13.28
N GLY A 147 6.83 -11.64 13.70
CA GLY A 147 7.48 -12.36 14.76
C GLY A 147 8.91 -12.77 14.40
N SER A 148 9.77 -12.78 15.38
CA SER A 148 11.09 -13.37 15.28
C SER A 148 11.20 -14.50 16.30
N VAL A 149 11.70 -15.65 15.87
CA VAL A 149 12.07 -16.75 16.77
C VAL A 149 13.54 -16.59 17.13
N GLY A 150 13.84 -16.45 18.42
CA GLY A 150 15.20 -16.45 18.91
C GLY A 150 15.82 -17.85 18.71
N ILE A 151 16.92 -17.91 17.97
CA ILE A 151 17.70 -19.14 17.80
C ILE A 151 19.00 -18.96 18.60
N GLY A 152 19.17 -19.71 19.68
CA GLY A 152 20.39 -19.64 20.49
C GLY A 152 20.25 -20.19 21.90
N GLU A 153 21.27 -20.00 22.73
CA GLU A 153 21.37 -20.52 24.11
C GLU A 153 20.21 -20.10 25.05
N PHE A 154 19.42 -19.09 24.64
CA PHE A 154 18.28 -18.58 25.37
C PHE A 154 16.93 -18.95 24.72
N ALA A 155 16.91 -19.80 23.70
CA ALA A 155 15.68 -20.29 23.13
C ALA A 155 15.03 -21.28 24.13
N TYR A 156 13.86 -20.91 24.67
CA TYR A 156 13.13 -21.66 25.65
C TYR A 156 12.47 -22.96 25.10
N SER A 157 12.60 -23.22 23.82
CA SER A 157 12.01 -24.38 23.14
C SER A 157 13.10 -25.18 22.43
N ASP A 158 13.13 -26.48 22.67
CA ASP A 158 13.97 -27.41 21.91
C ASP A 158 13.56 -27.54 20.44
N ASP A 159 12.40 -26.98 20.08
CA ASP A 159 11.92 -26.84 18.69
C ASP A 159 11.78 -25.39 18.29
N PRO A 160 12.76 -24.81 17.58
CA PRO A 160 12.71 -23.43 17.10
C PRO A 160 11.61 -23.16 16.07
N PHE A 161 10.94 -24.22 15.57
CA PHE A 161 9.87 -24.13 14.58
C PHE A 161 8.48 -24.43 15.16
N SER A 162 8.35 -24.53 16.49
CA SER A 162 7.06 -24.82 17.13
C SER A 162 5.97 -23.75 16.88
N GLY A 163 6.34 -22.62 16.28
CA GLY A 163 5.41 -21.51 16.01
C GLY A 163 4.94 -20.77 17.27
N LYS A 164 5.51 -21.04 18.43
CA LYS A 164 5.21 -20.36 19.68
C LYS A 164 6.31 -19.35 19.96
N MET A 165 5.92 -18.10 20.14
CA MET A 165 6.76 -17.04 20.66
C MET A 165 6.40 -16.81 22.13
N GLU A 166 7.37 -16.75 23.00
CA GLU A 166 7.23 -16.29 24.38
C GLU A 166 7.50 -14.78 24.49
#